data_a1bf9a53b9376f979071d927338d5f89
#
_entry.id   a1bf9a53b9376f979071d927338d5f89
#
_cell.length_a   1.000
_cell.length_b   1.000
_cell.length_c   1.000
_cell.angle_alpha   90.00
_cell.angle_beta   90.00
_cell.angle_gamma   90.00
#
_symmetry.space_group_name_H-M   'P 1'
#
loop_
_entity.id
_entity.type
_entity.pdbx_description
1 polymer ?
#
loop_
_entity_poly.entity_id
_entity_poly.type
_entity_poly.pdbx_seq_one_letter_code
_entity_poly.pdbx_strand_id
1 'polypeptide(L)'
;MLNKRHLLGFALMKAAAVYAETPDADESQDFFNFSGDIRAYSFTRDYTKSSLTDLHSTSLGGKLKAETANQDGFGAALGVYFAQDLGFNNHTQNNKYINPLLMGTGYGIYTPGEAYVQYRKPEFLARLGNQVIDNPWINPSDGFMIPNLYRAGLVDAYPVDGLKLEGERIAGFKNRTVSGFQDSNLFALPYDNPKFLGTDSGSSAVGAAYKNDIANANIWLYRFNDFAQMAWLQGGYKVSMSGFEPFVDFQYMRETGDGAQLLGPVDSRAYGAKLGAGGKWGNVFFAYNKVPVNFVAGVSNGNLLSPYTQVYNTDPLYTTVMNYGLVSSRGAGHAWMVGANSKWLNGKLDTGLTFSRYDTAPYVANADAVMLDVAYHLDGKLKGVTLRDRLGYEQGLKIWGNTYVDNRIMLQYAF
;
A
#
# COMPACT_ATOMS: atom_id res chain seq x y z
N MET A 1 -6.72 35.47 -16.72
CA MET A 1 -5.66 34.52 -16.50
C MET A 1 -6.00 33.74 -15.23
N LEU A 2 -6.72 32.65 -15.35
CA LEU A 2 -7.13 31.82 -14.20
C LEU A 2 -6.15 30.65 -14.06
N ASN A 3 -5.59 30.56 -12.87
CA ASN A 3 -4.62 29.59 -12.45
C ASN A 3 -5.19 28.14 -12.53
N LYS A 4 -4.70 27.35 -13.47
CA LYS A 4 -5.07 25.94 -13.68
C LYS A 4 -4.30 24.98 -12.74
N ARG A 5 -4.48 25.12 -11.43
CA ARG A 5 -3.87 24.20 -10.47
C ARG A 5 -4.86 23.82 -9.40
N HIS A 6 -5.84 22.96 -9.68
CA HIS A 6 -6.60 22.20 -8.66
C HIS A 6 -7.61 21.31 -9.36
N LEU A 7 -7.15 20.19 -9.93
CA LEU A 7 -8.06 19.12 -10.32
C LEU A 7 -7.23 17.84 -10.47
N LEU A 8 -6.92 17.22 -9.35
CA LEU A 8 -6.46 15.85 -9.37
C LEU A 8 -6.82 15.17 -8.06
N GLY A 9 -7.73 14.30 -8.14
CA GLY A 9 -7.52 13.20 -7.44
C GLY A 9 -8.50 12.49 -6.71
N PHE A 10 -9.13 11.53 -7.09
CA PHE A 10 -9.52 10.44 -6.20
C PHE A 10 -9.71 9.17 -7.02
N ALA A 11 -8.61 8.47 -7.22
CA ALA A 11 -8.70 7.05 -7.37
C ALA A 11 -7.87 6.48 -6.23
N LEU A 12 -8.51 5.81 -5.31
CA LEU A 12 -7.92 5.14 -4.15
C LEU A 12 -7.32 6.11 -3.10
N MET A 13 -7.82 6.06 -1.86
CA MET A 13 -6.99 6.30 -0.69
C MET A 13 -5.97 5.16 -0.56
N LYS A 14 -5.14 4.97 -1.56
CA LYS A 14 -3.80 4.48 -1.36
C LYS A 14 -3.08 5.57 -0.59
N ALA A 15 -2.32 5.21 0.41
CA ALA A 15 -1.37 6.10 1.04
C ALA A 15 -0.83 7.03 -0.04
N ALA A 16 -1.03 8.32 0.15
CA ALA A 16 -0.56 9.30 -0.82
C ALA A 16 0.92 9.02 -1.02
N ALA A 17 1.27 8.42 -2.14
CA ALA A 17 2.60 8.54 -2.64
C ALA A 17 2.79 10.05 -2.80
N VAL A 18 3.59 10.62 -1.93
CA VAL A 18 4.11 11.96 -2.14
C VAL A 18 4.89 11.85 -3.44
N TYR A 19 4.22 12.13 -4.55
CA TYR A 19 4.96 12.59 -5.71
C TYR A 19 5.68 13.82 -5.20
N ALA A 20 6.98 13.70 -4.98
CA ALA A 20 7.82 14.85 -4.77
C ALA A 20 7.54 15.75 -5.97
N GLU A 21 6.82 16.85 -5.73
CA GLU A 21 6.84 17.97 -6.65
C GLU A 21 8.33 18.21 -6.90
N THR A 22 8.73 18.23 -8.17
CA THR A 22 10.04 18.73 -8.51
C THR A 22 10.16 20.09 -7.84
N PRO A 23 11.11 20.30 -6.93
CA PRO A 23 11.36 21.65 -6.45
C PRO A 23 11.69 22.46 -7.69
N ASP A 24 10.97 23.55 -7.93
CA ASP A 24 11.44 24.59 -8.82
C ASP A 24 12.86 24.90 -8.38
N ALA A 25 13.77 24.92 -9.35
CA ALA A 25 15.17 25.23 -9.15
C ALA A 25 15.28 26.68 -8.65
N ASP A 26 15.10 26.88 -7.35
CA ASP A 26 15.50 28.10 -6.67
C ASP A 26 16.87 27.81 -6.02
N GLU A 27 17.84 28.61 -6.41
CA GLU A 27 19.26 28.48 -6.11
C GLU A 27 19.57 28.81 -4.64
N SER A 28 19.17 27.96 -3.72
CA SER A 28 19.86 27.85 -2.44
C SER A 28 20.61 26.52 -2.44
N GLN A 29 21.92 26.59 -2.57
CA GLN A 29 22.83 25.45 -2.65
C GLN A 29 23.02 24.79 -1.29
N ASP A 30 21.97 24.29 -0.68
CA ASP A 30 22.15 23.34 0.39
C ASP A 30 22.53 22.00 -0.23
N PHE A 31 23.73 21.53 0.07
CA PHE A 31 24.27 20.28 -0.44
C PHE A 31 23.38 19.08 -0.05
N PHE A 32 22.59 19.20 1.02
CA PHE A 32 21.65 18.20 1.50
C PHE A 32 20.24 18.77 1.63
N ASN A 33 19.27 18.01 1.13
CA ASN A 33 17.85 18.20 1.42
C ASN A 33 17.44 17.26 2.56
N PHE A 34 16.85 17.81 3.61
CA PHE A 34 16.31 17.03 4.72
C PHE A 34 14.80 16.95 4.60
N SER A 35 14.26 15.76 4.80
CA SER A 35 12.81 15.51 4.86
C SER A 35 12.50 14.44 5.88
N GLY A 36 11.27 14.40 6.33
CA GLY A 36 10.87 13.37 7.27
C GLY A 36 9.44 13.51 7.74
N ASP A 37 9.11 12.63 8.66
CA ASP A 37 7.86 12.70 9.41
C ASP A 37 8.07 12.17 10.82
N ILE A 38 7.22 12.64 11.74
CA ILE A 38 7.06 12.10 13.09
C ILE A 38 5.61 11.68 13.24
N ARG A 39 5.37 10.47 13.73
CA ARG A 39 4.05 9.86 13.92
C ARG A 39 3.86 9.41 15.34
N ALA A 40 2.76 9.82 15.96
CA ALA A 40 2.19 9.15 17.14
C ALA A 40 0.98 8.34 16.66
N TYR A 41 0.97 7.05 16.92
CA TYR A 41 -0.01 6.14 16.35
C TYR A 41 -0.54 5.18 17.42
N SER A 42 -1.85 5.13 17.59
CA SER A 42 -2.55 4.15 18.41
C SER A 42 -3.41 3.24 17.55
N PHE A 43 -3.29 1.93 17.74
CA PHE A 43 -3.98 0.91 16.98
C PHE A 43 -4.62 -0.11 17.92
N THR A 44 -5.95 -0.12 17.96
CA THR A 44 -6.77 -1.09 18.71
C THR A 44 -7.43 -2.06 17.77
N ARG A 45 -7.51 -3.32 18.17
CA ARG A 45 -8.17 -4.39 17.45
C ARG A 45 -8.97 -5.24 18.42
N ASP A 46 -10.28 -5.12 18.38
CA ASP A 46 -11.21 -5.78 19.29
C ASP A 46 -11.92 -6.93 18.58
N TYR A 47 -11.84 -8.13 19.13
CA TYR A 47 -12.47 -9.34 18.62
C TYR A 47 -13.74 -9.64 19.42
N THR A 48 -14.81 -8.94 19.12
CA THR A 48 -16.08 -9.08 19.84
C THR A 48 -16.69 -10.47 19.65
N LYS A 49 -17.11 -11.11 20.73
CA LYS A 49 -17.72 -12.45 20.73
C LYS A 49 -16.78 -13.57 20.25
N SER A 50 -15.51 -13.47 20.54
CA SER A 50 -14.48 -14.42 20.15
C SER A 50 -13.66 -14.86 21.36
N SER A 51 -12.98 -16.02 21.22
CA SER A 51 -11.93 -16.44 22.15
C SER A 51 -10.57 -15.78 21.85
N LEU A 52 -10.50 -14.97 20.82
CA LEU A 52 -9.27 -14.24 20.48
C LEU A 52 -9.05 -13.09 21.47
N THR A 53 -7.79 -12.78 21.71
CA THR A 53 -7.40 -11.70 22.60
C THR A 53 -7.41 -10.38 21.85
N ASP A 54 -8.02 -9.36 22.43
CA ASP A 54 -7.97 -8.01 21.92
C ASP A 54 -6.53 -7.49 21.93
N LEU A 55 -6.18 -6.76 20.87
CA LEU A 55 -4.83 -6.26 20.64
C LEU A 55 -4.82 -4.75 20.65
N HIS A 56 -3.81 -4.18 21.31
CA HIS A 56 -3.59 -2.74 21.35
C HIS A 56 -2.11 -2.43 21.20
N SER A 57 -1.79 -1.35 20.50
CA SER A 57 -0.45 -0.79 20.49
C SER A 57 -0.48 0.71 20.28
N THR A 58 0.40 1.41 20.99
CA THR A 58 0.70 2.82 20.75
C THR A 58 2.20 2.95 20.49
N SER A 59 2.56 3.72 19.49
CA SER A 59 3.95 3.92 19.09
C SER A 59 4.21 5.38 18.72
N LEU A 60 5.39 5.87 19.05
CA LEU A 60 5.96 7.12 18.54
C LEU A 60 7.13 6.79 17.64
N GLY A 61 7.17 7.39 16.46
CA GLY A 61 8.23 7.10 15.50
C GLY A 61 8.18 7.99 14.29
N GLY A 62 8.74 7.52 13.19
CA GLY A 62 8.78 8.25 11.93
C GLY A 62 10.04 7.99 11.14
N LYS A 63 10.39 8.96 10.32
CA LYS A 63 11.54 8.91 9.41
C LYS A 63 12.30 10.23 9.40
N LEU A 64 13.63 10.12 9.29
CA LEU A 64 14.53 11.22 8.92
C LEU A 64 15.32 10.81 7.69
N LYS A 65 15.31 11.62 6.64
CA LYS A 65 16.02 11.37 5.39
C LYS A 65 16.86 12.58 5.02
N ALA A 66 18.10 12.31 4.66
CA ALA A 66 18.99 13.25 3.98
C ALA A 66 19.22 12.78 2.55
N GLU A 67 19.07 13.65 1.59
CA GLU A 67 19.32 13.40 0.16
C GLU A 67 20.25 14.50 -0.37
N THR A 68 21.29 14.14 -1.10
CA THR A 68 22.20 15.13 -1.70
C THR A 68 21.47 15.91 -2.79
N ALA A 69 21.89 17.14 -3.01
CA ALA A 69 21.51 17.88 -4.20
C ALA A 69 21.90 17.07 -5.47
N ASN A 70 21.11 17.25 -6.52
CA ASN A 70 21.38 16.63 -7.81
C ASN A 70 22.56 17.35 -8.48
N GLN A 71 23.71 16.69 -8.57
CA GLN A 71 24.91 17.21 -9.26
C GLN A 71 25.08 16.45 -10.57
N ASP A 72 24.85 17.13 -11.68
CA ASP A 72 24.93 16.55 -13.03
C ASP A 72 24.11 15.27 -13.27
N GLY A 73 23.10 15.07 -12.48
CA GLY A 73 22.27 13.87 -12.46
C GLY A 73 22.53 12.95 -11.29
N PHE A 74 23.68 13.01 -10.64
CA PHE A 74 24.04 12.11 -9.56
C PHE A 74 23.55 12.60 -8.20
N GLY A 75 23.11 11.67 -7.37
CA GLY A 75 22.69 11.91 -5.99
C GLY A 75 22.74 10.65 -5.17
N ALA A 76 22.65 10.81 -3.85
CA ALA A 76 22.58 9.72 -2.90
C ALA A 76 21.63 10.10 -1.76
N ALA A 77 21.06 9.11 -1.08
CA ALA A 77 20.21 9.34 0.08
C ALA A 77 20.48 8.32 1.19
N LEU A 78 20.26 8.80 2.41
CA LEU A 78 20.21 7.98 3.61
C LEU A 78 18.96 8.34 4.43
N GLY A 79 18.15 7.34 4.76
CA GLY A 79 16.94 7.48 5.57
C GLY A 79 16.92 6.51 6.74
N VAL A 80 16.72 7.03 7.93
CA VAL A 80 16.56 6.25 9.16
C VAL A 80 15.10 6.26 9.57
N TYR A 81 14.58 5.07 9.88
CA TYR A 81 13.22 4.85 10.35
C TYR A 81 13.23 4.33 11.78
N PHE A 82 12.28 4.77 12.57
CA PHE A 82 12.12 4.31 13.93
C PHE A 82 10.65 4.23 14.33
N ALA A 83 10.35 3.31 15.22
CA ALA A 83 9.05 3.17 15.89
C ALA A 83 9.33 2.67 17.31
N GLN A 84 8.84 3.37 18.33
CA GLN A 84 9.16 3.12 19.73
C GLN A 84 7.91 3.02 20.57
N ASP A 85 7.93 2.15 21.53
CA ASP A 85 6.87 1.95 22.52
C ASP A 85 6.78 3.10 23.53
N LEU A 86 7.90 3.61 24.01
CA LEU A 86 7.99 4.61 25.08
C LEU A 86 7.24 4.25 26.38
N GLY A 87 6.97 2.96 26.63
CA GLY A 87 6.26 2.49 27.82
C GLY A 87 4.72 2.60 27.73
N PHE A 88 4.17 2.84 26.53
CA PHE A 88 2.73 2.92 26.33
C PHE A 88 2.02 1.56 26.28
N ASN A 89 2.77 0.47 26.06
CA ASN A 89 2.17 -0.84 25.80
C ASN A 89 2.37 -1.82 26.97
N ASN A 90 1.45 -2.77 27.06
CA ASN A 90 1.49 -3.79 28.10
C ASN A 90 2.24 -5.04 27.60
N HIS A 91 3.48 -5.19 28.04
CA HIS A 91 4.35 -6.31 27.71
C HIS A 91 4.18 -7.56 28.60
N THR A 92 3.17 -7.59 29.46
CA THR A 92 2.91 -8.77 30.29
C THR A 92 2.42 -9.97 29.45
N GLN A 93 2.49 -11.17 30.02
CA GLN A 93 2.02 -12.39 29.40
C GLN A 93 2.58 -12.64 27.97
N ASN A 94 3.89 -12.47 27.80
CA ASN A 94 4.59 -12.66 26.53
C ASN A 94 4.05 -11.80 25.38
N ASN A 95 3.72 -10.55 25.67
CA ASN A 95 3.22 -9.57 24.69
C ASN A 95 1.87 -9.96 24.04
N LYS A 96 1.10 -10.80 24.68
CA LYS A 96 -0.17 -11.34 24.18
C LYS A 96 -1.17 -10.26 23.75
N TYR A 97 -1.13 -9.07 24.35
CA TYR A 97 -2.05 -7.97 24.07
C TYR A 97 -1.52 -6.96 23.06
N ILE A 98 -0.27 -7.12 22.61
CA ILE A 98 0.36 -6.17 21.69
C ILE A 98 -0.06 -6.46 20.26
N ASN A 99 -0.52 -5.42 19.57
CA ASN A 99 -0.70 -5.47 18.13
C ASN A 99 0.66 -5.34 17.43
N PRO A 100 1.15 -6.40 16.76
CA PRO A 100 2.50 -6.38 16.19
C PRO A 100 2.66 -5.48 14.95
N LEU A 101 1.57 -4.96 14.40
CA LEU A 101 1.60 -4.27 13.11
C LEU A 101 2.25 -2.88 13.15
N LEU A 102 2.40 -2.26 14.33
CA LEU A 102 3.08 -0.95 14.44
C LEU A 102 4.61 -1.09 14.53
N MET A 103 5.11 -1.98 15.38
CA MET A 103 6.54 -2.07 15.69
C MET A 103 6.99 -3.49 16.07
N GLY A 104 6.28 -4.53 15.61
CA GLY A 104 6.47 -5.90 16.10
C GLY A 104 5.97 -6.05 17.54
N THR A 105 6.42 -7.09 18.23
CA THR A 105 6.06 -7.38 19.62
C THR A 105 7.09 -6.88 20.64
N GLY A 106 8.21 -6.31 20.17
CA GLY A 106 9.26 -5.76 21.01
C GLY A 106 8.97 -4.32 21.47
N TYR A 107 9.99 -3.69 22.05
CA TYR A 107 9.91 -2.31 22.54
C TYR A 107 10.15 -1.25 21.48
N GLY A 108 10.54 -1.66 20.27
CA GLY A 108 10.72 -0.75 19.16
C GLY A 108 11.58 -1.31 18.02
N ILE A 109 11.62 -0.53 16.95
CA ILE A 109 12.38 -0.80 15.74
C ILE A 109 13.22 0.43 15.42
N TYR A 110 14.49 0.20 15.08
CA TYR A 110 15.38 1.16 14.42
C TYR A 110 15.94 0.51 13.17
N THR A 111 15.97 1.26 12.08
CA THR A 111 16.51 0.72 10.83
C THR A 111 17.03 1.81 9.90
N PRO A 112 18.21 1.63 9.29
CA PRO A 112 18.60 2.36 8.10
C PRO A 112 17.75 1.83 6.93
N GLY A 113 16.60 2.47 6.72
CA GLY A 113 15.58 1.96 5.80
C GLY A 113 15.84 2.31 4.34
N GLU A 114 16.26 3.55 4.07
CA GLU A 114 16.70 3.98 2.75
C GLU A 114 18.21 4.19 2.75
N ALA A 115 18.88 3.67 1.74
CA ALA A 115 20.30 3.91 1.47
C ALA A 115 20.55 3.58 0.00
N TYR A 116 20.62 4.60 -0.85
CA TYR A 116 20.74 4.42 -2.28
C TYR A 116 21.59 5.49 -2.95
N VAL A 117 22.08 5.15 -4.13
CA VAL A 117 22.62 6.09 -5.12
C VAL A 117 21.68 6.18 -6.29
N GLN A 118 21.63 7.33 -6.93
CA GLN A 118 20.75 7.55 -8.09
C GLN A 118 21.41 8.42 -9.15
N TYR A 119 20.94 8.22 -10.38
CA TYR A 119 21.14 9.13 -11.48
C TYR A 119 19.78 9.61 -11.97
N ARG A 120 19.51 10.91 -11.93
CA ARG A 120 18.23 11.52 -12.26
C ARG A 120 18.39 12.66 -13.25
N LYS A 121 17.63 12.58 -14.33
CA LYS A 121 17.39 13.65 -15.31
C LYS A 121 15.86 13.80 -15.47
N PRO A 122 15.35 14.86 -16.11
CA PRO A 122 13.91 15.04 -16.28
C PRO A 122 13.20 13.83 -16.91
N GLU A 123 13.84 13.18 -17.88
CA GLU A 123 13.26 12.06 -18.63
C GLU A 123 13.67 10.68 -18.09
N PHE A 124 14.53 10.61 -17.05
CA PHE A 124 15.13 9.35 -16.64
C PHE A 124 15.54 9.33 -15.17
N LEU A 125 15.27 8.21 -14.49
CA LEU A 125 15.78 7.89 -13.16
C LEU A 125 16.36 6.48 -13.16
N ALA A 126 17.60 6.32 -12.69
CA ALA A 126 18.11 5.02 -12.25
C ALA A 126 18.49 5.10 -10.78
N ARG A 127 18.09 4.09 -9.98
CA ARG A 127 18.36 4.05 -8.55
C ARG A 127 18.80 2.66 -8.13
N LEU A 128 19.80 2.58 -7.25
CA LEU A 128 20.33 1.33 -6.74
C LEU A 128 20.52 1.41 -5.22
N GLY A 129 19.95 0.48 -4.49
CA GLY A 129 20.08 0.37 -3.03
C GLY A 129 18.76 0.10 -2.33
N ASN A 130 18.73 0.38 -1.03
CA ASN A 130 17.52 0.26 -0.21
C ASN A 130 16.63 1.48 -0.44
N GLN A 131 15.38 1.26 -0.83
CA GLN A 131 14.49 2.32 -1.30
C GLN A 131 13.00 1.98 -1.10
N VAL A 132 12.16 2.99 -1.22
CA VAL A 132 10.72 2.82 -1.41
C VAL A 132 10.45 2.51 -2.88
N ILE A 133 9.59 1.53 -3.16
CA ILE A 133 9.01 1.24 -4.47
C ILE A 133 7.49 1.33 -4.34
N ASP A 134 6.82 1.91 -5.33
CA ASP A 134 5.36 2.07 -5.31
C ASP A 134 4.75 1.80 -6.68
N ASN A 135 4.35 0.56 -6.88
CA ASN A 135 3.55 0.13 -8.02
C ASN A 135 2.41 -0.80 -7.54
N PRO A 136 1.51 -1.26 -8.40
CA PRO A 136 0.30 -1.97 -7.94
C PRO A 136 0.54 -3.14 -6.99
N TRP A 137 1.55 -3.97 -7.23
CA TRP A 137 1.80 -5.19 -6.44
C TRP A 137 3.06 -5.14 -5.58
N ILE A 138 3.89 -4.11 -5.74
CA ILE A 138 5.11 -3.86 -4.96
C ILE A 138 5.01 -2.43 -4.45
N ASN A 139 4.54 -2.25 -3.22
CA ASN A 139 4.22 -0.93 -2.69
C ASN A 139 4.63 -0.77 -1.22
N PRO A 140 4.79 0.47 -0.74
CA PRO A 140 5.23 0.73 0.63
C PRO A 140 4.18 0.39 1.67
N SER A 141 2.89 0.36 1.30
CA SER A 141 1.78 0.20 2.24
C SER A 141 1.94 1.10 3.49
N ASP A 142 2.27 2.38 3.26
CA ASP A 142 2.64 3.36 4.30
C ASP A 142 1.42 3.84 5.11
N GLY A 143 0.68 2.90 5.65
CA GLY A 143 -0.46 3.14 6.53
C GLY A 143 -0.18 2.85 8.02
N PHE A 144 1.10 2.65 8.37
CA PHE A 144 1.59 2.29 9.71
C PHE A 144 2.78 3.17 10.11
N MET A 145 3.61 2.71 11.05
CA MET A 145 4.75 3.49 11.54
C MET A 145 5.92 3.51 10.56
N ILE A 146 6.21 2.38 9.94
CA ILE A 146 7.31 2.19 9.00
C ILE A 146 6.75 1.59 7.72
N PRO A 147 7.10 2.08 6.52
CA PRO A 147 6.71 1.48 5.27
C PRO A 147 7.44 0.16 5.01
N ASN A 148 6.97 -0.59 4.05
CA ASN A 148 7.76 -1.65 3.43
C ASN A 148 8.83 -1.02 2.55
N LEU A 149 10.02 -1.63 2.55
CA LEU A 149 11.20 -1.14 1.85
C LEU A 149 11.85 -2.27 1.05
N TYR A 150 12.51 -1.90 -0.05
CA TYR A 150 13.06 -2.85 -1.01
C TYR A 150 14.53 -2.57 -1.26
N ARG A 151 15.35 -3.62 -1.26
CA ARG A 151 16.71 -3.56 -1.81
C ARG A 151 16.61 -3.89 -3.29
N ALA A 152 16.82 -2.90 -4.13
CA ALA A 152 16.52 -3.03 -5.54
C ALA A 152 17.38 -2.14 -6.44
N GLY A 153 17.48 -2.56 -7.71
CA GLY A 153 17.73 -1.67 -8.83
C GLY A 153 16.43 -1.28 -9.48
N LEU A 154 16.24 0.00 -9.75
CA LEU A 154 15.04 0.58 -10.36
C LEU A 154 15.44 1.53 -11.48
N VAL A 155 14.70 1.50 -12.56
CA VAL A 155 14.85 2.43 -13.69
C VAL A 155 13.46 2.93 -14.08
N ASP A 156 13.30 4.26 -14.12
CA ASP A 156 12.12 4.95 -14.67
C ASP A 156 12.52 5.73 -15.92
N ALA A 157 11.63 5.74 -16.91
CA ALA A 157 11.75 6.61 -18.09
C ALA A 157 10.41 7.33 -18.34
N TYR A 158 10.51 8.59 -18.76
CA TYR A 158 9.38 9.48 -19.02
C TYR A 158 9.45 10.01 -20.45
N PRO A 159 9.18 9.16 -21.48
CA PRO A 159 9.43 9.49 -22.87
C PRO A 159 8.49 10.56 -23.45
N VAL A 160 7.28 10.68 -22.88
CA VAL A 160 6.29 11.71 -23.23
C VAL A 160 5.46 12.06 -21.99
N ASP A 161 4.80 13.21 -22.03
CA ASP A 161 3.94 13.66 -20.94
C ASP A 161 2.86 12.62 -20.60
N GLY A 162 2.73 12.33 -19.31
CA GLY A 162 1.78 11.38 -18.77
C GLY A 162 2.18 9.91 -18.88
N LEU A 163 3.28 9.55 -19.59
CA LEU A 163 3.75 8.18 -19.70
C LEU A 163 4.99 7.93 -18.84
N LYS A 164 4.89 6.99 -17.92
CA LYS A 164 6.01 6.43 -17.15
C LYS A 164 6.23 4.97 -17.60
N LEU A 165 7.47 4.64 -17.89
CA LEU A 165 7.95 3.27 -18.02
C LEU A 165 8.80 2.94 -16.81
N GLU A 166 8.63 1.77 -16.22
CA GLU A 166 9.40 1.35 -15.05
C GLU A 166 9.91 -0.07 -15.22
N GLY A 167 11.16 -0.30 -14.78
CA GLY A 167 11.75 -1.61 -14.67
C GLY A 167 12.46 -1.76 -13.34
N GLU A 168 12.29 -2.92 -12.67
CA GLU A 168 12.90 -3.14 -11.36
C GLU A 168 13.36 -4.58 -11.15
N ARG A 169 14.42 -4.71 -10.36
CA ARG A 169 14.92 -5.97 -9.85
C ARG A 169 15.06 -5.89 -8.34
N ILE A 170 14.27 -6.68 -7.61
CA ILE A 170 14.28 -6.72 -6.16
C ILE A 170 15.14 -7.90 -5.70
N ALA A 171 16.12 -7.61 -4.86
CA ALA A 171 17.03 -8.57 -4.26
C ALA A 171 16.80 -8.74 -2.75
N GLY A 172 16.03 -7.85 -2.11
CA GLY A 172 15.71 -7.97 -0.70
C GLY A 172 14.49 -7.13 -0.32
N PHE A 173 13.87 -7.50 0.77
CA PHE A 173 12.66 -6.88 1.29
C PHE A 173 12.75 -6.66 2.80
N LYS A 174 12.25 -5.55 3.25
CA LYS A 174 12.06 -5.25 4.66
C LYS A 174 10.60 -4.91 4.90
N ASN A 175 9.91 -5.75 5.65
CA ASN A 175 8.56 -5.41 6.07
C ASN A 175 8.55 -4.39 7.22
N ARG A 176 7.38 -3.86 7.52
CA ARG A 176 7.18 -2.81 8.53
C ARG A 176 7.50 -3.19 9.96
N THR A 177 7.59 -4.48 10.30
CA THR A 177 7.68 -4.99 11.68
C THR A 177 9.06 -5.53 12.05
N VAL A 178 10.03 -5.45 11.15
CA VAL A 178 11.42 -5.92 11.37
C VAL A 178 12.43 -4.81 11.11
N SER A 179 13.62 -4.92 11.69
CA SER A 179 14.69 -3.94 11.55
C SER A 179 15.61 -4.21 10.36
N GLY A 180 15.69 -5.45 9.86
CA GLY A 180 16.61 -5.87 8.80
C GLY A 180 15.92 -6.19 7.48
N PHE A 181 16.68 -6.09 6.39
CA PHE A 181 16.29 -6.62 5.09
C PHE A 181 16.49 -8.13 5.06
N GLN A 182 15.57 -8.82 4.42
CA GLN A 182 15.60 -10.24 4.15
C GLN A 182 15.87 -10.45 2.67
N ASP A 183 16.83 -11.30 2.36
CA ASP A 183 17.27 -11.60 1.00
C ASP A 183 16.60 -12.89 0.47
N SER A 184 15.72 -13.49 1.25
CA SER A 184 15.02 -14.72 0.95
C SER A 184 13.53 -14.57 1.09
N ASN A 185 12.87 -15.53 0.58
CA ASN A 185 11.47 -15.82 0.44
C ASN A 185 10.56 -15.25 1.54
N LEU A 186 9.75 -14.29 1.18
CA LEU A 186 8.78 -13.65 2.07
C LEU A 186 7.63 -14.55 2.49
N PHE A 187 7.31 -15.58 1.71
CA PHE A 187 6.30 -16.55 2.08
C PHE A 187 6.72 -17.45 3.23
N ALA A 188 8.02 -17.55 3.55
CA ALA A 188 8.49 -18.30 4.70
C ALA A 188 8.05 -17.67 6.02
N LEU A 189 7.97 -16.34 6.06
CA LEU A 189 7.74 -15.59 7.29
C LEU A 189 6.37 -15.79 7.92
N PRO A 190 5.24 -15.75 7.17
CA PRO A 190 3.93 -15.86 7.79
C PRO A 190 3.54 -17.29 8.14
N TYR A 191 4.17 -18.29 7.56
CA TYR A 191 3.70 -19.67 7.66
C TYR A 191 4.64 -20.60 8.41
N ASP A 192 5.84 -20.12 8.79
CA ASP A 192 6.88 -20.91 9.47
C ASP A 192 7.02 -22.33 8.85
N ASN A 193 6.92 -22.39 7.52
CA ASN A 193 6.86 -23.63 6.77
C ASN A 193 8.21 -23.88 6.10
N PRO A 194 8.94 -24.94 6.50
CA PRO A 194 10.26 -25.25 5.94
C PRO A 194 10.26 -25.48 4.42
N LYS A 195 9.13 -25.77 3.80
CA LYS A 195 9.03 -25.83 2.33
C LYS A 195 9.27 -24.47 1.66
N PHE A 196 9.09 -23.37 2.39
CA PHE A 196 9.27 -22.02 1.90
C PHE A 196 10.63 -21.42 2.26
N LEU A 197 11.47 -22.16 2.97
CA LEU A 197 12.85 -21.79 3.28
C LEU A 197 13.81 -21.99 2.09
N GLY A 198 13.28 -22.21 0.90
CA GLY A 198 14.05 -22.20 -0.34
C GLY A 198 14.60 -20.79 -0.60
N THR A 199 15.77 -20.72 -1.20
CA THR A 199 16.34 -19.48 -1.70
C THR A 199 15.57 -19.04 -2.92
N ASP A 200 14.65 -18.09 -2.78
CA ASP A 200 14.21 -17.38 -3.97
C ASP A 200 15.31 -16.40 -4.41
N SER A 201 15.41 -16.17 -5.67
CA SER A 201 16.32 -15.18 -6.23
C SER A 201 15.70 -13.79 -6.32
N GLY A 202 14.64 -13.51 -5.55
CA GLY A 202 13.92 -12.24 -5.49
C GLY A 202 12.87 -12.08 -6.59
N SER A 203 12.57 -10.83 -6.98
CA SER A 203 11.49 -10.52 -7.93
C SER A 203 11.94 -9.52 -8.98
N SER A 204 11.28 -9.51 -10.12
CA SER A 204 11.44 -8.49 -11.16
C SER A 204 10.08 -7.99 -11.61
N ALA A 205 10.01 -6.73 -11.99
CA ALA A 205 8.83 -6.18 -12.63
C ALA A 205 9.21 -5.22 -13.77
N VAL A 206 8.33 -5.14 -14.74
CA VAL A 206 8.35 -4.11 -15.77
C VAL A 206 6.93 -3.60 -15.97
N GLY A 207 6.79 -2.30 -16.15
CA GLY A 207 5.47 -1.69 -16.29
C GLY A 207 5.46 -0.42 -17.10
N ALA A 208 4.26 -0.07 -17.55
CA ALA A 208 3.95 1.19 -18.17
C ALA A 208 2.69 1.77 -17.53
N ALA A 209 2.75 3.03 -17.15
CA ALA A 209 1.64 3.78 -16.59
C ALA A 209 1.43 5.06 -17.42
N TYR A 210 0.22 5.21 -17.94
CA TYR A 210 -0.18 6.41 -18.66
C TYR A 210 -1.32 7.11 -17.93
N LYS A 211 -1.26 8.44 -17.88
CA LYS A 211 -2.33 9.25 -17.29
C LYS A 211 -2.41 10.61 -17.97
N ASN A 212 -3.65 11.01 -18.26
CA ASN A 212 -4.00 12.36 -18.66
C ASN A 212 -5.27 12.83 -17.90
N ASP A 213 -5.89 13.92 -18.34
CA ASP A 213 -7.04 14.52 -17.66
C ASP A 213 -8.31 13.64 -17.71
N ILE A 214 -8.44 12.74 -18.69
CA ILE A 214 -9.66 11.98 -18.95
C ILE A 214 -9.47 10.46 -18.86
N ALA A 215 -8.24 9.96 -18.96
CA ALA A 215 -7.95 8.52 -19.01
C ALA A 215 -6.70 8.16 -18.22
N ASN A 216 -6.67 6.94 -17.72
CA ASN A 216 -5.48 6.30 -17.17
C ASN A 216 -5.38 4.86 -17.67
N ALA A 217 -4.16 4.35 -17.79
CA ALA A 217 -3.88 2.96 -18.10
C ALA A 217 -2.60 2.51 -17.41
N ASN A 218 -2.60 1.30 -16.87
CA ASN A 218 -1.45 0.66 -16.26
C ASN A 218 -1.34 -0.76 -16.77
N ILE A 219 -0.15 -1.13 -17.22
CA ILE A 219 0.19 -2.50 -17.62
C ILE A 219 1.45 -2.88 -16.87
N TRP A 220 1.45 -4.04 -16.22
CA TRP A 220 2.59 -4.54 -15.47
C TRP A 220 2.76 -6.03 -15.68
N LEU A 221 4.01 -6.46 -15.75
CA LEU A 221 4.45 -7.84 -15.74
C LEU A 221 5.37 -8.04 -14.53
N TYR A 222 5.01 -8.96 -13.67
CA TYR A 222 5.78 -9.35 -12.48
C TYR A 222 6.30 -10.78 -12.64
N ARG A 223 7.49 -11.02 -12.17
CA ARG A 223 8.05 -12.34 -11.97
C ARG A 223 8.50 -12.47 -10.53
N PHE A 224 7.83 -13.29 -9.76
CA PHE A 224 8.21 -13.73 -8.43
C PHE A 224 8.94 -15.06 -8.59
N ASN A 225 10.27 -15.01 -8.65
CA ASN A 225 11.09 -16.14 -9.05
C ASN A 225 10.79 -17.39 -8.22
N ASP A 226 10.63 -18.53 -8.88
CA ASP A 226 10.27 -19.83 -8.31
C ASP A 226 8.86 -19.90 -7.67
N PHE A 227 8.02 -18.89 -7.84
CA PHE A 227 6.65 -18.87 -7.36
C PHE A 227 5.63 -18.67 -8.48
N ALA A 228 5.62 -17.47 -9.06
CA ALA A 228 4.60 -17.09 -10.03
C ALA A 228 5.06 -15.99 -10.98
N GLN A 229 4.39 -15.92 -12.12
CA GLN A 229 4.43 -14.79 -13.05
C GLN A 229 3.03 -14.18 -13.13
N MET A 230 2.95 -12.85 -13.04
CA MET A 230 1.68 -12.12 -13.04
C MET A 230 1.67 -11.05 -14.12
N ALA A 231 0.59 -11.00 -14.90
CA ALA A 231 0.25 -9.87 -15.74
C ALA A 231 -0.91 -9.09 -15.12
N TRP A 232 -0.74 -7.78 -15.01
CA TRP A 232 -1.71 -6.83 -14.49
C TRP A 232 -2.08 -5.80 -15.53
N LEU A 233 -3.36 -5.54 -15.69
CA LEU A 233 -3.92 -4.50 -16.54
C LEU A 233 -4.96 -3.71 -15.73
N GLN A 234 -4.86 -2.39 -15.76
CA GLN A 234 -5.87 -1.48 -15.22
C GLN A 234 -6.06 -0.34 -16.18
N GLY A 235 -7.30 0.11 -16.35
CA GLY A 235 -7.63 1.27 -17.14
C GLY A 235 -8.83 2.00 -16.57
N GLY A 236 -8.90 3.31 -16.83
CA GLY A 236 -9.99 4.15 -16.39
C GLY A 236 -10.27 5.28 -17.39
N TYR A 237 -11.52 5.68 -17.41
CA TYR A 237 -11.99 6.80 -18.23
C TYR A 237 -12.99 7.64 -17.44
N LYS A 238 -12.88 8.95 -17.55
CA LYS A 238 -13.82 9.90 -16.97
C LYS A 238 -14.26 10.96 -17.97
N VAL A 239 -15.47 11.42 -17.81
CA VAL A 239 -16.04 12.51 -18.62
C VAL A 239 -16.22 13.72 -17.73
N SER A 240 -15.66 14.87 -18.13
CA SER A 240 -15.85 16.12 -17.39
C SER A 240 -17.08 16.86 -17.93
N MET A 241 -18.09 17.00 -17.09
CA MET A 241 -19.29 17.80 -17.31
C MET A 241 -19.33 18.95 -16.30
N SER A 242 -20.21 19.90 -16.48
CA SER A 242 -20.33 21.02 -15.54
C SER A 242 -20.74 20.55 -14.14
N GLY A 243 -19.75 20.42 -13.23
CA GLY A 243 -19.95 20.04 -11.83
C GLY A 243 -20.15 18.53 -11.57
N PHE A 244 -20.07 17.69 -12.58
CA PHE A 244 -20.29 16.25 -12.51
C PHE A 244 -19.30 15.51 -13.40
N GLU A 245 -18.60 14.51 -12.88
CA GLU A 245 -17.57 13.75 -13.57
C GLU A 245 -17.85 12.24 -13.42
N PRO A 246 -18.68 11.64 -14.28
CA PRO A 246 -18.86 10.20 -14.30
C PRO A 246 -17.57 9.51 -14.74
N PHE A 247 -17.28 8.36 -14.14
CA PHE A 247 -16.09 7.56 -14.44
C PHE A 247 -16.37 6.07 -14.43
N VAL A 248 -15.54 5.35 -15.16
CA VAL A 248 -15.47 3.89 -15.15
C VAL A 248 -14.01 3.45 -15.13
N ASP A 249 -13.70 2.49 -14.28
CA ASP A 249 -12.40 1.82 -14.22
C ASP A 249 -12.58 0.32 -14.37
N PHE A 250 -11.57 -0.37 -14.89
CA PHE A 250 -11.53 -1.82 -15.00
C PHE A 250 -10.16 -2.36 -14.60
N GLN A 251 -10.13 -3.63 -14.18
CA GLN A 251 -8.95 -4.37 -13.81
C GLN A 251 -9.01 -5.78 -14.37
N TYR A 252 -7.85 -6.30 -14.81
CA TYR A 252 -7.66 -7.69 -15.16
C TYR A 252 -6.28 -8.17 -14.71
N MET A 253 -6.23 -9.40 -14.24
CA MET A 253 -4.99 -10.09 -13.88
C MET A 253 -5.01 -11.52 -14.35
N ARG A 254 -3.82 -11.98 -14.70
CA ARG A 254 -3.54 -13.39 -14.96
C ARG A 254 -2.24 -13.75 -14.26
N GLU A 255 -2.25 -14.85 -13.50
CA GLU A 255 -1.09 -15.37 -12.82
C GLU A 255 -0.92 -16.86 -13.09
N THR A 256 0.31 -17.29 -13.33
CA THR A 256 0.73 -18.68 -13.60
C THR A 256 1.98 -19.00 -12.80
N GLY A 257 2.26 -20.28 -12.58
CA GLY A 257 3.48 -20.70 -11.87
C GLY A 257 4.77 -20.30 -12.57
N ASP A 258 5.83 -20.10 -11.79
CA ASP A 258 7.20 -19.85 -12.25
C ASP A 258 8.19 -20.82 -11.59
N GLY A 259 9.18 -21.26 -12.36
CA GLY A 259 10.31 -22.06 -11.87
C GLY A 259 9.90 -23.29 -11.06
N ALA A 260 10.44 -23.43 -9.86
CA ALA A 260 10.20 -24.56 -8.97
C ALA A 260 8.80 -24.61 -8.36
N GLN A 261 7.99 -23.56 -8.50
CA GLN A 261 6.65 -23.43 -7.93
C GLN A 261 6.60 -23.81 -6.45
N LEU A 262 7.44 -23.18 -5.65
CA LEU A 262 7.70 -23.53 -4.24
C LEU A 262 6.44 -23.53 -3.36
N LEU A 263 5.37 -22.83 -3.77
CA LEU A 263 4.06 -22.83 -3.12
C LEU A 263 3.04 -23.79 -3.76
N GLY A 264 3.50 -24.62 -4.72
CA GLY A 264 2.64 -25.46 -5.53
C GLY A 264 2.12 -24.78 -6.79
N PRO A 265 1.27 -25.47 -7.57
CA PRO A 265 0.75 -24.96 -8.84
C PRO A 265 -0.01 -23.65 -8.67
N VAL A 266 0.27 -22.67 -9.52
CA VAL A 266 -0.42 -21.39 -9.58
C VAL A 266 -1.14 -21.25 -10.92
N ASP A 267 -2.44 -21.05 -10.87
CA ASP A 267 -3.31 -20.77 -12.01
C ASP A 267 -4.45 -19.86 -11.53
N SER A 268 -4.20 -18.58 -11.52
CA SER A 268 -5.09 -17.60 -10.93
C SER A 268 -5.43 -16.49 -11.92
N ARG A 269 -6.57 -15.87 -11.71
CA ARG A 269 -6.98 -14.67 -12.43
C ARG A 269 -7.87 -13.83 -11.54
N ALA A 270 -7.92 -12.53 -11.83
CA ALA A 270 -8.90 -11.66 -11.20
C ALA A 270 -9.35 -10.61 -12.20
N TYR A 271 -10.55 -10.12 -11.99
CA TYR A 271 -11.09 -9.01 -12.75
C TYR A 271 -11.96 -8.13 -11.86
N GLY A 272 -12.07 -6.88 -12.23
CA GLY A 272 -12.86 -5.93 -11.51
C GLY A 272 -13.32 -4.78 -12.37
N ALA A 273 -14.39 -4.15 -11.89
CA ALA A 273 -14.90 -2.91 -12.44
C ALA A 273 -15.27 -1.97 -11.30
N LYS A 274 -15.12 -0.66 -11.55
CA LYS A 274 -15.55 0.39 -10.66
C LYS A 274 -16.19 1.47 -11.50
N LEU A 275 -17.35 1.93 -11.08
CA LEU A 275 -18.08 3.00 -11.72
C LEU A 275 -18.55 4.00 -10.67
N GLY A 276 -18.65 5.25 -11.05
CA GLY A 276 -19.06 6.28 -10.10
C GLY A 276 -19.16 7.64 -10.74
N ALA A 277 -19.33 8.61 -9.88
CA ALA A 277 -19.35 10.01 -10.28
C ALA A 277 -18.64 10.86 -9.23
N GLY A 278 -17.89 11.83 -9.72
CA GLY A 278 -17.17 12.81 -8.93
C GLY A 278 -17.62 14.24 -9.22
N GLY A 279 -17.05 15.16 -8.47
CA GLY A 279 -17.26 16.58 -8.61
C GLY A 279 -16.50 17.36 -7.53
N LYS A 280 -16.79 18.63 -7.36
CA LYS A 280 -16.15 19.48 -6.33
C LYS A 280 -16.43 19.01 -4.90
N TRP A 281 -17.51 18.27 -4.69
CA TRP A 281 -17.94 17.73 -3.40
C TRP A 281 -17.22 16.43 -3.00
N GLY A 282 -16.56 15.76 -3.95
CA GLY A 282 -15.94 14.45 -3.78
C GLY A 282 -16.40 13.45 -4.83
N ASN A 283 -16.58 12.18 -4.46
CA ASN A 283 -17.11 11.15 -5.35
C ASN A 283 -17.95 10.12 -4.60
N VAL A 284 -18.81 9.43 -5.36
CA VAL A 284 -19.48 8.20 -4.96
C VAL A 284 -19.18 7.11 -5.99
N PHE A 285 -19.11 5.86 -5.55
CA PHE A 285 -18.79 4.77 -6.44
C PHE A 285 -19.40 3.43 -6.01
N PHE A 286 -19.53 2.55 -6.98
CA PHE A 286 -19.71 1.12 -6.82
C PHE A 286 -18.52 0.39 -7.43
N ALA A 287 -18.03 -0.64 -6.74
CA ALA A 287 -16.93 -1.47 -7.22
C ALA A 287 -17.25 -2.97 -7.07
N TYR A 288 -16.71 -3.76 -7.97
CA TYR A 288 -16.81 -5.21 -7.95
C TYR A 288 -15.47 -5.83 -8.31
N ASN A 289 -15.05 -6.87 -7.58
CA ASN A 289 -13.92 -7.72 -7.95
C ASN A 289 -14.31 -9.19 -7.82
N LYS A 290 -13.75 -10.00 -8.71
CA LYS A 290 -13.84 -11.46 -8.65
C LYS A 290 -12.48 -12.10 -8.87
N VAL A 291 -12.15 -13.04 -7.99
CA VAL A 291 -11.05 -14.00 -8.09
C VAL A 291 -11.67 -15.38 -8.17
N PRO A 292 -11.83 -15.97 -9.35
CA PRO A 292 -12.47 -17.29 -9.50
C PRO A 292 -11.75 -18.35 -8.68
N VAL A 293 -12.53 -19.16 -7.97
CA VAL A 293 -12.00 -20.30 -7.21
C VAL A 293 -11.48 -21.36 -8.17
N ASN A 294 -10.28 -21.86 -7.89
CA ASN A 294 -9.65 -22.95 -8.62
C ASN A 294 -8.93 -23.89 -7.63
N PHE A 295 -9.57 -24.98 -7.27
CA PHE A 295 -9.02 -25.94 -6.30
C PHE A 295 -7.79 -26.71 -6.81
N VAL A 296 -7.46 -26.63 -8.07
CA VAL A 296 -6.27 -27.25 -8.69
C VAL A 296 -5.04 -26.33 -8.55
N ALA A 297 -5.25 -25.07 -8.18
CA ALA A 297 -4.19 -24.05 -8.12
C ALA A 297 -3.39 -24.05 -6.79
N GLY A 298 -3.18 -25.20 -6.18
CA GLY A 298 -2.32 -25.32 -5.01
C GLY A 298 -2.88 -24.68 -3.73
N VAL A 299 -2.01 -24.06 -2.94
CA VAL A 299 -2.33 -23.58 -1.58
C VAL A 299 -3.34 -22.43 -1.51
N SER A 300 -3.57 -21.72 -2.59
CA SER A 300 -4.39 -20.49 -2.58
C SER A 300 -5.80 -20.67 -3.14
N ASN A 301 -6.17 -21.89 -3.57
CA ASN A 301 -7.47 -22.19 -4.19
C ASN A 301 -7.84 -21.21 -5.35
N GLY A 302 -6.84 -20.80 -6.13
CA GLY A 302 -7.02 -19.84 -7.23
C GLY A 302 -6.86 -18.39 -6.83
N ASN A 303 -6.52 -18.09 -5.56
CA ASN A 303 -6.18 -16.72 -5.18
C ASN A 303 -4.85 -16.30 -5.81
N LEU A 304 -4.65 -14.99 -5.95
CA LEU A 304 -3.41 -14.43 -6.44
C LEU A 304 -2.32 -14.53 -5.38
N LEU A 305 -1.12 -14.88 -5.80
CA LEU A 305 0.04 -15.01 -4.93
C LEU A 305 1.02 -13.87 -5.22
N SER A 306 1.17 -12.97 -4.28
CA SER A 306 2.26 -12.00 -4.27
C SER A 306 3.00 -12.13 -2.95
N PRO A 307 4.33 -12.32 -2.97
CA PRO A 307 5.11 -12.42 -1.74
C PRO A 307 4.97 -11.20 -0.84
N TYR A 308 4.61 -10.06 -1.41
CA TYR A 308 4.52 -8.79 -0.70
C TYR A 308 3.10 -8.49 -0.21
N THR A 309 2.06 -8.81 -0.96
CA THR A 309 0.67 -8.40 -0.67
C THR A 309 -0.05 -9.30 0.31
N GLN A 310 0.35 -10.55 0.48
CA GLN A 310 -0.35 -11.48 1.37
C GLN A 310 -0.23 -11.14 2.85
N VAL A 311 0.78 -10.37 3.25
CA VAL A 311 1.00 -10.05 4.67
C VAL A 311 1.17 -8.56 4.90
N TYR A 312 1.92 -7.86 4.05
CA TYR A 312 2.43 -6.54 4.37
C TYR A 312 2.00 -5.44 3.40
N ASN A 313 1.79 -5.75 2.12
CA ASN A 313 1.36 -4.77 1.14
C ASN A 313 -0.17 -4.76 1.01
N THR A 314 -0.68 -3.64 0.53
CA THR A 314 -2.09 -3.52 0.13
C THR A 314 -2.22 -4.05 -1.29
N ASP A 315 -3.16 -4.96 -1.52
CA ASP A 315 -3.49 -5.39 -2.88
C ASP A 315 -4.27 -4.28 -3.62
N PRO A 316 -4.14 -4.19 -4.96
CA PRO A 316 -4.71 -3.09 -5.74
C PRO A 316 -6.16 -3.29 -6.16
N LEU A 317 -6.87 -4.27 -5.63
CA LEU A 317 -8.27 -4.50 -5.99
C LEU A 317 -9.17 -3.36 -5.54
N TYR A 318 -10.19 -3.04 -6.33
CA TYR A 318 -11.12 -1.94 -6.02
C TYR A 318 -11.94 -2.15 -4.74
N THR A 319 -12.07 -3.39 -4.29
CA THR A 319 -12.83 -3.76 -3.09
C THR A 319 -11.97 -3.95 -1.85
N THR A 320 -10.68 -3.66 -1.91
CA THR A 320 -9.77 -3.78 -0.76
C THR A 320 -9.84 -2.54 0.12
N VAL A 321 -10.02 -2.73 1.41
CA VAL A 321 -10.07 -1.69 2.44
C VAL A 321 -9.05 -1.99 3.53
N MET A 322 -8.37 -0.98 4.05
CA MET A 322 -7.44 -1.04 5.20
C MET A 322 -6.48 -2.24 5.21
N ASN A 323 -6.05 -2.77 4.07
CA ASN A 323 -5.29 -4.01 3.88
C ASN A 323 -6.15 -5.29 4.04
N TYR A 324 -7.45 -5.17 3.95
CA TYR A 324 -8.38 -6.31 3.93
C TYR A 324 -9.04 -6.39 2.56
N GLY A 325 -8.78 -7.46 1.85
CA GLY A 325 -9.29 -7.69 0.51
C GLY A 325 -9.30 -9.18 0.17
N LEU A 326 -9.78 -9.52 -1.02
CA LEU A 326 -9.80 -10.89 -1.49
C LEU A 326 -8.40 -11.50 -1.51
N VAL A 327 -7.41 -10.76 -2.00
CA VAL A 327 -6.03 -11.27 -2.13
C VAL A 327 -5.30 -11.25 -0.79
N SER A 328 -5.34 -10.13 -0.08
CA SER A 328 -4.49 -9.90 1.10
C SER A 328 -4.92 -10.67 2.34
N SER A 329 -6.22 -11.06 2.47
CA SER A 329 -6.68 -11.62 3.74
C SER A 329 -7.84 -12.62 3.66
N ARG A 330 -8.56 -12.72 2.52
CA ARG A 330 -9.83 -13.46 2.50
C ARG A 330 -9.83 -14.70 1.61
N GLY A 331 -9.13 -14.67 0.49
CA GLY A 331 -9.06 -15.77 -0.46
C GLY A 331 -9.89 -15.54 -1.73
N ALA A 332 -9.89 -16.55 -2.60
CA ALA A 332 -10.62 -16.53 -3.85
C ALA A 332 -12.14 -16.43 -3.63
N GLY A 333 -12.82 -15.71 -4.49
CA GLY A 333 -14.26 -15.44 -4.38
C GLY A 333 -14.64 -14.17 -5.13
N HIS A 334 -15.61 -13.45 -4.61
CA HIS A 334 -15.97 -12.14 -5.13
C HIS A 334 -16.30 -11.16 -4.01
N ALA A 335 -16.20 -9.89 -4.34
CA ALA A 335 -16.57 -8.81 -3.44
C ALA A 335 -17.22 -7.66 -4.21
N TRP A 336 -18.11 -6.94 -3.53
CA TRP A 336 -18.61 -5.67 -4.02
C TRP A 336 -18.50 -4.60 -2.91
N MET A 337 -18.45 -3.36 -3.33
CA MET A 337 -18.29 -2.22 -2.44
C MET A 337 -19.07 -1.02 -2.98
N VAL A 338 -19.70 -0.30 -2.07
CA VAL A 338 -20.16 1.06 -2.31
C VAL A 338 -19.37 2.01 -1.43
N GLY A 339 -19.06 3.19 -1.93
CA GLY A 339 -18.28 4.14 -1.16
C GLY A 339 -18.52 5.58 -1.59
N ALA A 340 -18.19 6.46 -0.65
CA ALA A 340 -18.18 7.91 -0.86
C ALA A 340 -16.92 8.51 -0.24
N ASN A 341 -16.30 9.46 -0.94
CA ASN A 341 -15.20 10.26 -0.43
C ASN A 341 -15.55 11.73 -0.62
N SER A 342 -15.19 12.56 0.33
CA SER A 342 -15.46 14.00 0.24
C SER A 342 -14.35 14.83 0.88
N LYS A 343 -14.22 16.07 0.41
CA LYS A 343 -13.34 17.10 0.98
C LYS A 343 -14.17 18.26 1.49
N TRP A 344 -13.93 18.61 2.73
CA TRP A 344 -14.63 19.67 3.44
C TRP A 344 -13.65 20.75 3.89
N LEU A 345 -14.19 21.87 4.36
CA LEU A 345 -13.40 22.95 4.96
C LEU A 345 -12.26 23.44 4.04
N ASN A 346 -12.55 23.62 2.76
CA ASN A 346 -11.58 24.02 1.73
C ASN A 346 -10.39 23.02 1.61
N GLY A 347 -10.69 21.71 1.73
CA GLY A 347 -9.69 20.64 1.58
C GLY A 347 -8.92 20.30 2.86
N LYS A 348 -9.27 20.91 4.00
CA LYS A 348 -8.62 20.57 5.29
C LYS A 348 -9.14 19.27 5.92
N LEU A 349 -10.37 18.88 5.58
CA LEU A 349 -10.96 17.66 6.12
C LEU A 349 -11.29 16.71 4.97
N ASP A 350 -10.59 15.58 4.93
CA ASP A 350 -10.89 14.47 4.04
C ASP A 350 -11.72 13.42 4.79
N THR A 351 -12.79 12.94 4.14
CA THR A 351 -13.65 11.89 4.69
C THR A 351 -13.89 10.80 3.67
N GLY A 352 -13.90 9.56 4.11
CA GLY A 352 -14.22 8.37 3.31
C GLY A 352 -15.12 7.42 4.09
N LEU A 353 -16.17 6.93 3.46
CA LEU A 353 -17.06 5.90 4.01
C LEU A 353 -17.24 4.82 2.96
N THR A 354 -17.04 3.56 3.35
CA THR A 354 -17.28 2.42 2.47
C THR A 354 -18.09 1.35 3.19
N PHE A 355 -18.95 0.67 2.44
CA PHE A 355 -19.53 -0.61 2.80
C PHE A 355 -19.12 -1.64 1.76
N SER A 356 -18.70 -2.81 2.20
CA SER A 356 -18.27 -3.90 1.32
C SER A 356 -18.77 -5.25 1.81
N ARG A 357 -19.01 -6.15 0.87
CA ARG A 357 -19.33 -7.55 1.14
C ARG A 357 -18.40 -8.47 0.39
N TYR A 358 -17.92 -9.49 1.08
CA TYR A 358 -17.02 -10.51 0.59
C TYR A 358 -17.66 -11.88 0.69
N ASP A 359 -17.71 -12.59 -0.44
CA ASP A 359 -18.14 -13.99 -0.52
C ASP A 359 -16.97 -14.80 -1.10
N THR A 360 -16.38 -15.67 -0.26
CA THR A 360 -15.16 -16.41 -0.58
C THR A 360 -15.34 -17.90 -0.42
N ALA A 361 -14.48 -18.69 -1.04
CA ALA A 361 -14.43 -20.13 -0.83
C ALA A 361 -13.06 -20.51 -0.23
N PRO A 362 -13.07 -21.40 0.76
CA PRO A 362 -14.15 -22.23 1.29
C PRO A 362 -14.97 -21.60 2.44
N TYR A 363 -15.41 -20.38 2.34
CA TYR A 363 -16.43 -19.72 3.20
C TYR A 363 -15.99 -19.24 4.58
N VAL A 364 -14.76 -19.38 4.94
CA VAL A 364 -14.27 -18.99 6.28
C VAL A 364 -14.05 -17.50 6.44
N ALA A 365 -14.02 -16.79 5.32
CA ALA A 365 -13.71 -15.35 5.27
C ALA A 365 -14.85 -14.49 4.66
N ASN A 366 -16.08 -15.03 4.58
CA ASN A 366 -17.25 -14.23 4.20
C ASN A 366 -17.47 -13.15 5.26
N ALA A 367 -17.63 -11.91 4.82
CA ALA A 367 -17.83 -10.80 5.74
C ALA A 367 -18.53 -9.61 5.09
N ASP A 368 -19.24 -8.87 5.93
CA ASP A 368 -19.64 -7.51 5.64
C ASP A 368 -18.70 -6.56 6.39
N ALA A 369 -18.28 -5.49 5.74
CA ALA A 369 -17.37 -4.52 6.34
C ALA A 369 -17.83 -3.08 6.10
N VAL A 370 -17.74 -2.27 7.14
CA VAL A 370 -17.91 -0.81 7.08
C VAL A 370 -16.60 -0.17 7.47
N MET A 371 -16.16 0.82 6.71
CA MET A 371 -14.96 1.58 7.05
C MET A 371 -15.23 3.08 6.94
N LEU A 372 -14.84 3.80 8.00
CA LEU A 372 -14.76 5.25 8.06
C LEU A 372 -13.28 5.66 8.09
N ASP A 373 -12.91 6.62 7.26
CA ASP A 373 -11.57 7.24 7.23
C ASP A 373 -11.73 8.76 7.26
N VAL A 374 -11.16 9.40 8.27
CA VAL A 374 -11.24 10.85 8.48
C VAL A 374 -9.85 11.40 8.68
N ALA A 375 -9.44 12.38 7.87
CA ALA A 375 -8.15 13.05 8.01
C ALA A 375 -8.33 14.56 8.04
N TYR A 376 -7.81 15.20 9.08
CA TYR A 376 -7.82 16.65 9.25
C TYR A 376 -6.40 17.20 9.12
N HIS A 377 -6.21 18.06 8.12
CA HIS A 377 -4.94 18.72 7.82
C HIS A 377 -4.92 20.12 8.42
N LEU A 378 -4.01 20.36 9.34
CA LEU A 378 -3.85 21.64 9.99
C LEU A 378 -3.10 22.61 9.07
N ASP A 379 -3.34 23.90 9.28
CA ASP A 379 -2.70 24.97 8.53
C ASP A 379 -2.03 26.02 9.43
N GLY A 380 -1.58 27.13 8.84
CA GLY A 380 -0.90 28.21 9.54
C GLY A 380 0.38 27.73 10.20
N LYS A 381 0.52 27.96 11.50
CA LYS A 381 1.70 27.53 12.27
C LYS A 381 1.85 26.03 12.45
N LEU A 382 0.78 25.27 12.20
CA LEU A 382 0.74 23.81 12.29
C LEU A 382 0.66 23.15 10.90
N LYS A 383 1.04 23.84 9.86
CA LYS A 383 1.14 23.26 8.50
C LYS A 383 2.07 22.06 8.55
N GLY A 384 1.65 20.96 7.88
CA GLY A 384 2.36 19.66 7.92
C GLY A 384 1.82 18.69 8.97
N VAL A 385 1.00 19.18 9.94
CA VAL A 385 0.35 18.29 10.92
C VAL A 385 -0.96 17.75 10.35
N THR A 386 -1.15 16.43 10.45
CA THR A 386 -2.38 15.72 10.09
C THR A 386 -2.83 14.85 11.26
N LEU A 387 -4.09 14.99 11.64
CA LEU A 387 -4.77 14.04 12.53
C LEU A 387 -5.67 13.15 11.68
N ARG A 388 -5.50 11.83 11.77
CA ARG A 388 -6.29 10.85 11.02
C ARG A 388 -6.85 9.79 11.94
N ASP A 389 -8.11 9.43 11.71
CA ASP A 389 -8.76 8.28 12.33
C ASP A 389 -9.33 7.37 11.26
N ARG A 390 -9.09 6.05 11.41
CA ARG A 390 -9.65 5.01 10.55
C ARG A 390 -10.32 3.96 11.42
N LEU A 391 -11.62 3.85 11.26
CA LEU A 391 -12.45 2.89 11.97
C LEU A 391 -12.99 1.85 10.98
N GLY A 392 -12.68 0.58 11.20
CA GLY A 392 -13.21 -0.56 10.47
C GLY A 392 -14.06 -1.43 11.37
N TYR A 393 -15.25 -1.79 10.90
CA TYR A 393 -16.13 -2.77 11.53
C TYR A 393 -16.39 -3.89 10.54
N GLU A 394 -16.15 -5.14 10.96
CA GLU A 394 -16.39 -6.32 10.14
C GLU A 394 -17.27 -7.33 10.88
N GLN A 395 -18.20 -7.94 10.16
CA GLN A 395 -19.13 -8.95 10.67
C GLN A 395 -19.13 -10.18 9.76
N GLY A 396 -19.24 -11.37 10.38
CA GLY A 396 -19.31 -12.64 9.66
C GLY A 396 -17.96 -13.34 9.45
N LEU A 397 -16.86 -12.73 9.81
CA LEU A 397 -15.50 -13.24 9.60
C LEU A 397 -15.16 -14.34 10.62
N LYS A 398 -15.50 -15.58 10.30
CA LYS A 398 -15.37 -16.73 11.21
C LYS A 398 -13.95 -17.00 11.68
N ILE A 399 -12.95 -16.72 10.83
CA ILE A 399 -11.52 -16.92 11.19
C ILE A 399 -11.04 -15.99 12.30
N TRP A 400 -11.74 -14.85 12.52
CA TRP A 400 -11.43 -13.86 13.55
C TRP A 400 -12.58 -13.65 14.54
N GLY A 401 -13.46 -14.66 14.67
CA GLY A 401 -14.47 -14.69 15.71
C GLY A 401 -15.75 -13.93 15.43
N ASN A 402 -16.18 -13.85 14.20
CA ASN A 402 -17.45 -13.28 13.72
C ASN A 402 -17.56 -11.76 13.69
N THR A 403 -17.06 -11.03 14.67
CA THR A 403 -17.11 -9.57 14.68
C THR A 403 -15.76 -9.01 15.12
N TYR A 404 -15.34 -7.98 14.43
CA TYR A 404 -14.02 -7.43 14.57
C TYR A 404 -14.07 -5.91 14.35
N VAL A 405 -13.47 -5.17 15.27
CA VAL A 405 -13.34 -3.71 15.19
C VAL A 405 -11.89 -3.34 15.15
N ASP A 406 -11.51 -2.53 14.18
CA ASP A 406 -10.16 -2.03 13.96
C ASP A 406 -10.20 -0.50 14.01
N ASN A 407 -9.55 0.10 15.01
CA ASN A 407 -9.47 1.55 15.13
C ASN A 407 -8.01 2.02 15.12
N ARG A 408 -7.72 3.01 14.29
CA ARG A 408 -6.36 3.50 14.01
C ARG A 408 -6.32 5.02 14.05
N ILE A 409 -5.85 5.56 15.16
CA ILE A 409 -5.68 7.01 15.36
C ILE A 409 -4.22 7.39 15.16
N MET A 410 -3.95 8.33 14.28
CA MET A 410 -2.60 8.79 13.95
C MET A 410 -2.52 10.32 13.98
N LEU A 411 -1.54 10.86 14.69
CA LEU A 411 -1.07 12.23 14.56
C LEU A 411 0.28 12.20 13.86
N GLN A 412 0.40 12.89 12.75
CA GLN A 412 1.63 12.96 11.95
C GLN A 412 2.02 14.41 11.70
N TYR A 413 3.32 14.69 11.77
CA TYR A 413 3.94 15.92 11.29
C TYR A 413 4.94 15.58 10.20
N ALA A 414 4.76 16.11 9.01
CA ALA A 414 5.67 15.96 7.87
C ALA A 414 6.38 17.30 7.56
N PHE A 415 7.67 17.22 7.27
CA PHE A 415 8.53 18.39 7.01
C PHE A 415 9.55 18.12 5.89
#